data_cc27d9c52dbe3d534e96558b7f26732c
#
_entry.id   cc27d9c52dbe3d534e96558b7f26732c
#
_cell.length_a   1.000
_cell.length_b   1.000
_cell.length_c   1.000
_cell.angle_alpha   90.00
_cell.angle_beta   90.00
_cell.angle_gamma   90.00
#
_symmetry.space_group_name_H-M   'P 1'
#
loop_
_entity.id
_entity.type
_entity.pdbx_description
1 polymer ?
#
loop_
_entity_poly.entity_id
_entity_poly.type
_entity_poly.pdbx_seq_one_letter_code
_entity_poly.pdbx_strand_id
1 'polypeptide(L)'
;MSPKENIALVEIPSYSRKEELFNSISHLLGLPVAVFVLLRAISLFINNQIGMFYLVGLIIFAVSAFAVYLISCIYHYLGADSYYKKLFRIIDHCTIYLLIAGTYTPICFVLSKTNVIGLIMLIVEWVGAIIGIILNAFFFKHKAARVVSFILYVLMGWLAVYSGGFLYMDKMCFTFILLGGVTYTIGSILYAIGHKNLTLHSIFHVFVLVSTIIQTIGVFCLF
;
A
#
# COMPACT_ATOMS: atom_id res chain seq x y z
N MET A 1 -19.67 8.98 21.03
CA MET A 1 -20.16 8.26 19.85
C MET A 1 -19.55 6.87 19.83
N SER A 2 -20.34 5.83 19.70
CA SER A 2 -19.82 4.47 19.63
C SER A 2 -19.09 4.21 18.31
N PRO A 3 -18.16 3.22 18.22
CA PRO A 3 -17.53 2.85 16.95
C PRO A 3 -18.52 2.52 15.84
N LYS A 4 -19.67 1.89 16.20
CA LYS A 4 -20.73 1.57 15.23
C LYS A 4 -21.40 2.81 14.64
N GLU A 5 -21.66 3.84 15.44
CA GLU A 5 -22.21 5.11 14.98
C GLU A 5 -21.23 5.86 14.07
N ASN A 6 -19.94 5.82 14.36
CA ASN A 6 -18.92 6.42 13.50
C ASN A 6 -18.88 5.76 12.11
N ILE A 7 -18.93 4.42 12.05
CA ILE A 7 -18.95 3.68 10.78
C ILE A 7 -20.23 3.98 10.00
N ALA A 8 -21.37 4.09 10.66
CA ALA A 8 -22.66 4.38 10.01
C ALA A 8 -22.65 5.72 9.23
N LEU A 9 -21.83 6.69 9.66
CA LEU A 9 -21.68 8.01 9.05
C LEU A 9 -20.69 8.05 7.86
N VAL A 10 -20.04 6.94 7.53
CA VAL A 10 -19.15 6.87 6.37
C VAL A 10 -19.99 6.89 5.10
N GLU A 11 -19.74 7.88 4.26
CA GLU A 11 -20.34 7.99 2.93
C GLU A 11 -19.75 6.93 2.00
N ILE A 12 -20.56 6.28 1.18
CA ILE A 12 -20.12 5.35 0.14
C ILE A 12 -20.32 6.05 -1.21
N PRO A 13 -19.29 6.12 -2.09
CA PRO A 13 -19.47 6.59 -3.45
C PRO A 13 -20.43 5.69 -4.23
N SER A 14 -21.27 6.30 -5.08
CA SER A 14 -22.29 5.60 -5.85
C SER A 14 -21.74 4.99 -7.14
N TYR A 15 -20.81 4.03 -7.02
CA TYR A 15 -20.31 3.28 -8.18
C TYR A 15 -21.39 2.49 -8.86
N SER A 16 -21.33 2.42 -10.20
CA SER A 16 -22.13 1.47 -10.97
C SER A 16 -21.70 0.02 -10.65
N ARG A 17 -22.57 -0.96 -10.87
CA ARG A 17 -22.24 -2.38 -10.69
C ARG A 17 -21.02 -2.81 -11.54
N LYS A 18 -20.86 -2.22 -12.72
CA LYS A 18 -19.71 -2.51 -13.60
C LYS A 18 -18.40 -1.98 -13.03
N GLU A 19 -18.40 -0.76 -12.48
CA GLU A 19 -17.23 -0.17 -11.80
C GLU A 19 -16.84 -0.96 -10.56
N GLU A 20 -17.81 -1.32 -9.71
CA GLU A 20 -17.57 -2.15 -8.53
C GLU A 20 -16.95 -3.50 -8.89
N LEU A 21 -17.48 -4.17 -9.92
CA LEU A 21 -16.96 -5.44 -10.39
C LEU A 21 -15.53 -5.29 -10.97
N PHE A 22 -15.31 -4.25 -11.77
CA PHE A 22 -13.98 -3.95 -12.31
C PHE A 22 -12.96 -3.68 -11.19
N ASN A 23 -13.33 -2.88 -10.20
CA ASN A 23 -12.47 -2.55 -9.05
C ASN A 23 -12.15 -3.80 -8.24
N SER A 24 -13.14 -4.65 -7.98
CA SER A 24 -12.94 -5.93 -7.29
C SER A 24 -12.00 -6.85 -8.07
N ILE A 25 -12.21 -7.04 -9.38
CA ILE A 25 -11.39 -7.93 -10.22
C ILE A 25 -9.98 -7.40 -10.37
N SER A 26 -9.79 -6.08 -10.57
CA SER A 26 -8.46 -5.48 -10.72
C SER A 26 -7.59 -5.71 -9.49
N HIS A 27 -8.17 -5.65 -8.29
CA HIS A 27 -7.46 -5.97 -7.05
C HIS A 27 -7.30 -7.49 -6.83
N LEU A 28 -8.27 -8.30 -7.24
CA LEU A 28 -8.11 -9.76 -7.22
C LEU A 28 -6.85 -10.21 -8.00
N LEU A 29 -6.55 -9.54 -9.12
CA LEU A 29 -5.33 -9.78 -9.91
C LEU A 29 -4.03 -9.41 -9.18
N GLY A 30 -4.10 -8.63 -8.11
CA GLY A 30 -2.95 -8.32 -7.26
C GLY A 30 -2.58 -9.43 -6.27
N LEU A 31 -3.52 -10.32 -5.92
CA LEU A 31 -3.23 -11.44 -5.00
C LEU A 31 -2.13 -12.38 -5.51
N PRO A 32 -2.10 -12.78 -6.79
CA PRO A 32 -0.98 -13.55 -7.37
C PRO A 32 0.38 -12.86 -7.19
N VAL A 33 0.44 -11.52 -7.24
CA VAL A 33 1.71 -10.78 -7.02
C VAL A 33 2.18 -10.97 -5.58
N ALA A 34 1.30 -10.83 -4.60
CA ALA A 34 1.62 -11.04 -3.19
C ALA A 34 2.06 -12.49 -2.91
N VAL A 35 1.36 -13.46 -3.50
CA VAL A 35 1.73 -14.89 -3.41
C VAL A 35 3.11 -15.13 -4.06
N PHE A 36 3.38 -14.54 -5.22
CA PHE A 36 4.69 -14.62 -5.86
C PHE A 36 5.81 -14.09 -4.96
N VAL A 37 5.61 -12.93 -4.31
CA VAL A 37 6.57 -12.36 -3.36
C VAL A 37 6.86 -13.37 -2.24
N LEU A 38 5.83 -13.97 -1.65
CA LEU A 38 5.97 -14.95 -0.58
C LEU A 38 6.73 -16.20 -1.03
N LEU A 39 6.33 -16.79 -2.16
CA LEU A 39 6.96 -18.00 -2.68
C LEU A 39 8.43 -17.74 -3.08
N ARG A 40 8.72 -16.60 -3.69
CA ARG A 40 10.09 -16.21 -4.04
C ARG A 40 10.94 -15.99 -2.79
N ALA A 41 10.40 -15.33 -1.75
CA ALA A 41 11.10 -15.14 -0.47
C ALA A 41 11.47 -16.49 0.18
N ILE A 42 10.52 -17.44 0.23
CA ILE A 42 10.75 -18.78 0.74
C ILE A 42 11.80 -19.52 -0.11
N SER A 43 11.73 -19.42 -1.43
CA SER A 43 12.71 -20.03 -2.34
C SER A 43 14.14 -19.50 -2.10
N LEU A 44 14.30 -18.17 -1.96
CA LEU A 44 15.59 -17.55 -1.66
C LEU A 44 16.16 -18.06 -0.32
N PHE A 45 15.31 -18.21 0.68
CA PHE A 45 15.70 -18.70 2.00
C PHE A 45 16.12 -20.17 1.98
N ILE A 46 15.32 -21.05 1.37
CA ILE A 46 15.63 -22.49 1.28
C ILE A 46 16.93 -22.73 0.51
N ASN A 47 17.21 -21.92 -0.51
CA ASN A 47 18.44 -22.00 -1.29
C ASN A 47 19.63 -21.29 -0.61
N ASN A 48 19.50 -20.87 0.66
CA ASN A 48 20.53 -20.16 1.43
C ASN A 48 21.04 -18.88 0.78
N GLN A 49 20.23 -18.23 -0.07
CA GLN A 49 20.57 -16.95 -0.72
C GLN A 49 20.30 -15.76 0.20
N ILE A 50 19.36 -15.90 1.15
CA ILE A 50 19.06 -14.89 2.17
C ILE A 50 18.96 -15.51 3.56
N GLY A 51 19.29 -14.72 4.59
CA GLY A 51 19.09 -15.13 5.99
C GLY A 51 17.66 -14.83 6.50
N MET A 52 17.34 -15.36 7.68
CA MET A 52 16.03 -15.20 8.34
C MET A 52 15.59 -13.73 8.45
N PHE A 53 16.50 -12.82 8.71
CA PHE A 53 16.21 -11.39 8.83
C PHE A 53 15.57 -10.82 7.56
N TYR A 54 16.12 -11.14 6.39
CA TYR A 54 15.58 -10.68 5.10
C TYR A 54 14.31 -11.43 4.71
N LEU A 55 14.22 -12.72 5.04
CA LEU A 55 12.97 -13.47 4.85
C LEU A 55 11.80 -12.81 5.58
N VAL A 56 11.99 -12.42 6.85
CA VAL A 56 10.96 -11.70 7.62
C VAL A 56 10.54 -10.41 6.93
N GLY A 57 11.50 -9.62 6.43
CA GLY A 57 11.19 -8.40 5.68
C GLY A 57 10.33 -8.65 4.44
N LEU A 58 10.67 -9.66 3.64
CA LEU A 58 9.92 -10.05 2.45
C LEU A 58 8.54 -10.63 2.79
N ILE A 59 8.40 -11.39 3.89
CA ILE A 59 7.09 -11.86 4.37
C ILE A 59 6.20 -10.67 4.78
N ILE A 60 6.74 -9.67 5.48
CA ILE A 60 5.98 -8.46 5.85
C ILE A 60 5.48 -7.76 4.58
N PHE A 61 6.30 -7.61 3.56
CA PHE A 61 5.88 -7.05 2.28
C PHE A 61 4.78 -7.90 1.63
N ALA A 62 4.96 -9.22 1.52
CA ALA A 62 3.97 -10.12 0.92
C ALA A 62 2.62 -10.06 1.65
N VAL A 63 2.61 -10.10 2.98
CA VAL A 63 1.39 -10.03 3.80
C VAL A 63 0.71 -8.67 3.65
N SER A 64 1.47 -7.57 3.62
CA SER A 64 0.94 -6.23 3.42
C SER A 64 0.30 -6.06 2.03
N ALA A 65 0.95 -6.57 0.98
CA ALA A 65 0.40 -6.58 -0.37
C ALA A 65 -0.85 -7.47 -0.47
N PHE A 66 -0.83 -8.65 0.14
CA PHE A 66 -2.00 -9.53 0.20
C PHE A 66 -3.18 -8.86 0.91
N ALA A 67 -2.92 -8.17 2.02
CA ALA A 67 -3.96 -7.47 2.79
C ALA A 67 -4.64 -6.37 1.97
N VAL A 68 -3.87 -5.48 1.30
CA VAL A 68 -4.46 -4.40 0.50
C VAL A 68 -5.32 -4.95 -0.63
N TYR A 69 -4.84 -5.97 -1.36
CA TYR A 69 -5.57 -6.53 -2.48
C TYR A 69 -6.82 -7.29 -2.06
N LEU A 70 -6.73 -8.10 -1.00
CA LEU A 70 -7.87 -8.85 -0.50
C LEU A 70 -8.96 -7.92 0.06
N ILE A 71 -8.58 -6.97 0.91
CA ILE A 71 -9.53 -6.06 1.57
C ILE A 71 -10.23 -5.17 0.54
N SER A 72 -9.49 -4.63 -0.42
CA SER A 72 -10.06 -3.82 -1.49
C SER A 72 -10.98 -4.63 -2.40
N CYS A 73 -10.60 -5.85 -2.76
CA CYS A 73 -11.46 -6.78 -3.51
C CYS A 73 -12.80 -7.01 -2.77
N ILE A 74 -12.75 -7.30 -1.47
CA ILE A 74 -13.95 -7.50 -0.64
C ILE A 74 -14.77 -6.21 -0.56
N TYR A 75 -14.14 -5.06 -0.32
CA TYR A 75 -14.83 -3.77 -0.24
C TYR A 75 -15.67 -3.52 -1.49
N HIS A 76 -15.09 -3.69 -2.67
CA HIS A 76 -15.77 -3.46 -3.94
C HIS A 76 -16.80 -4.55 -4.27
N TYR A 77 -16.62 -5.78 -3.82
CA TYR A 77 -17.57 -6.87 -4.01
C TYR A 77 -18.85 -6.69 -3.18
N LEU A 78 -18.77 -6.11 -1.98
CA LEU A 78 -19.90 -5.92 -1.06
C LEU A 78 -20.97 -5.01 -1.66
N GLY A 79 -22.25 -5.36 -1.40
CA GLY A 79 -23.41 -4.57 -1.83
C GLY A 79 -23.43 -3.17 -1.23
N ALA A 80 -23.97 -2.20 -2.00
CA ALA A 80 -24.13 -0.82 -1.55
C ALA A 80 -24.93 -0.74 -0.22
N ASP A 81 -24.67 0.29 0.57
CA ASP A 81 -25.36 0.63 1.82
C ASP A 81 -25.28 -0.39 2.98
N SER A 82 -24.48 -1.44 2.86
CA SER A 82 -24.26 -2.35 3.99
C SER A 82 -23.29 -1.74 5.00
N TYR A 83 -23.52 -2.03 6.29
CA TYR A 83 -22.58 -1.70 7.37
C TYR A 83 -21.16 -2.24 7.07
N TYR A 84 -21.08 -3.46 6.55
CA TYR A 84 -19.82 -4.10 6.21
C TYR A 84 -19.09 -3.36 5.10
N LYS A 85 -19.78 -2.85 4.08
CA LYS A 85 -19.13 -2.06 3.02
C LYS A 85 -18.49 -0.78 3.57
N LYS A 86 -19.16 -0.12 4.51
CA LYS A 86 -18.64 1.08 5.21
C LYS A 86 -17.40 0.74 6.04
N LEU A 87 -17.45 -0.37 6.77
CA LEU A 87 -16.33 -0.88 7.56
C LEU A 87 -15.14 -1.23 6.65
N PHE A 88 -15.37 -2.02 5.60
CA PHE A 88 -14.32 -2.42 4.68
C PHE A 88 -13.72 -1.23 3.92
N ARG A 89 -14.48 -0.16 3.65
CA ARG A 89 -13.93 1.09 3.12
C ARG A 89 -12.88 1.71 4.03
N ILE A 90 -13.12 1.74 5.33
CA ILE A 90 -12.14 2.25 6.30
C ILE A 90 -10.89 1.36 6.30
N ILE A 91 -11.09 0.05 6.38
CA ILE A 91 -9.99 -0.93 6.43
C ILE A 91 -9.17 -0.88 5.13
N ASP A 92 -9.81 -0.76 3.97
CA ASP A 92 -9.18 -0.60 2.66
C ASP A 92 -8.20 0.57 2.67
N HIS A 93 -8.61 1.74 3.16
CA HIS A 93 -7.70 2.90 3.30
C HIS A 93 -6.62 2.70 4.37
N CYS A 94 -6.87 1.90 5.40
CA CYS A 94 -5.83 1.54 6.38
C CYS A 94 -4.76 0.63 5.78
N THR A 95 -5.14 -0.30 4.90
CA THR A 95 -4.19 -1.24 4.29
C THR A 95 -3.19 -0.59 3.34
N ILE A 96 -3.49 0.61 2.80
CA ILE A 96 -2.54 1.39 1.98
C ILE A 96 -1.29 1.72 2.81
N TYR A 97 -1.43 2.12 4.07
CA TYR A 97 -0.30 2.37 4.97
C TYR A 97 0.54 1.12 5.21
N LEU A 98 -0.12 -0.03 5.37
CA LEU A 98 0.57 -1.31 5.50
C LEU A 98 1.37 -1.65 4.23
N LEU A 99 0.80 -1.41 3.05
CA LEU A 99 1.50 -1.67 1.79
C LEU A 99 2.75 -0.80 1.66
N ILE A 100 2.66 0.51 1.99
CA ILE A 100 3.80 1.43 1.90
C ILE A 100 4.91 0.97 2.87
N ALA A 101 4.61 0.86 4.16
CA ALA A 101 5.58 0.45 5.17
C ALA A 101 6.11 -0.97 4.92
N GLY A 102 5.25 -1.89 4.47
CA GLY A 102 5.61 -3.25 4.11
C GLY A 102 6.58 -3.32 2.93
N THR A 103 6.38 -2.50 1.90
CA THR A 103 7.30 -2.41 0.74
C THR A 103 8.67 -1.87 1.15
N TYR A 104 8.70 -0.87 2.03
CA TYR A 104 9.96 -0.32 2.55
C TYR A 104 10.70 -1.27 3.49
N THR A 105 10.01 -2.19 4.18
CA THR A 105 10.61 -3.05 5.19
C THR A 105 11.81 -3.85 4.68
N PRO A 106 11.75 -4.65 3.59
CA PRO A 106 12.92 -5.37 3.08
C PRO A 106 14.04 -4.43 2.62
N ILE A 107 13.70 -3.28 2.04
CA ILE A 107 14.67 -2.25 1.63
C ILE A 107 15.42 -1.71 2.85
N CYS A 108 14.68 -1.30 3.88
CA CYS A 108 15.25 -0.79 5.12
C CYS A 108 16.11 -1.83 5.84
N PHE A 109 15.74 -3.12 5.77
CA PHE A 109 16.51 -4.20 6.35
C PHE A 109 17.87 -4.36 5.64
N VAL A 110 17.92 -4.23 4.31
CA VAL A 110 19.19 -4.25 3.56
C VAL A 110 20.03 -3.03 3.92
N LEU A 111 19.46 -1.83 3.85
CA LEU A 111 20.16 -0.58 4.15
C LEU A 111 20.68 -0.51 5.58
N SER A 112 19.96 -1.04 6.57
CA SER A 112 20.35 -1.01 7.98
C SER A 112 21.62 -1.78 8.29
N LYS A 113 22.08 -2.66 7.39
CA LYS A 113 23.34 -3.37 7.54
C LYS A 113 24.57 -2.50 7.30
N THR A 114 24.44 -1.46 6.48
CA THR A 114 25.53 -0.59 6.07
C THR A 114 25.37 0.83 6.56
N ASN A 115 24.15 1.28 6.84
CA ASN A 115 23.87 2.66 7.22
C ASN A 115 22.66 2.77 8.17
N VAL A 116 22.80 3.61 9.18
CA VAL A 116 21.72 3.88 10.15
C VAL A 116 20.44 4.45 9.49
N ILE A 117 20.56 5.04 8.31
CA ILE A 117 19.43 5.59 7.57
C ILE A 117 18.33 4.52 7.32
N GLY A 118 18.74 3.26 7.08
CA GLY A 118 17.80 2.15 6.93
C GLY A 118 16.92 1.95 8.17
N LEU A 119 17.50 2.04 9.36
CA LEU A 119 16.76 1.92 10.61
C LEU A 119 15.84 3.14 10.85
N ILE A 120 16.33 4.34 10.57
CA ILE A 120 15.54 5.57 10.69
C ILE A 120 14.33 5.52 9.76
N MET A 121 14.54 5.15 8.50
CA MET A 121 13.45 5.01 7.52
C MET A 121 12.42 3.96 7.98
N LEU A 122 12.88 2.80 8.47
CA LEU A 122 11.98 1.76 8.98
C LEU A 122 11.08 2.27 10.11
N ILE A 123 11.66 2.98 11.08
CA ILE A 123 10.92 3.55 12.21
C ILE A 123 9.91 4.59 11.71
N VAL A 124 10.33 5.51 10.84
CA VAL A 124 9.46 6.56 10.28
C VAL A 124 8.29 5.95 9.50
N GLU A 125 8.53 4.93 8.68
CA GLU A 125 7.48 4.24 7.91
C GLU A 125 6.45 3.58 8.83
N TRP A 126 6.88 2.81 9.80
CA TRP A 126 5.93 2.11 10.69
C TRP A 126 5.22 3.03 11.67
N VAL A 127 5.89 4.07 12.18
CA VAL A 127 5.23 5.12 12.99
C VAL A 127 4.21 5.88 12.14
N GLY A 128 4.57 6.27 10.92
CA GLY A 128 3.66 6.89 9.97
C GLY A 128 2.45 6.01 9.65
N ALA A 129 2.68 4.71 9.43
CA ALA A 129 1.60 3.74 9.19
C ALA A 129 0.64 3.64 10.39
N ILE A 130 1.16 3.54 11.61
CA ILE A 130 0.33 3.49 12.83
C ILE A 130 -0.51 4.76 12.96
N ILE A 131 0.11 5.94 12.80
CA ILE A 131 -0.60 7.23 12.87
C ILE A 131 -1.69 7.30 11.80
N GLY A 132 -1.39 6.91 10.57
CA GLY A 132 -2.33 6.93 9.46
C GLY A 132 -3.48 5.95 9.63
N ILE A 133 -3.22 4.76 10.14
CA ILE A 133 -4.26 3.77 10.47
C ILE A 133 -5.18 4.31 11.57
N ILE A 134 -4.63 4.90 12.64
CA ILE A 134 -5.42 5.51 13.71
C ILE A 134 -6.28 6.65 13.14
N LEU A 135 -5.70 7.52 12.30
CA LEU A 135 -6.41 8.61 11.66
C LEU A 135 -7.60 8.11 10.82
N ASN A 136 -7.39 7.08 10.01
CA ASN A 136 -8.48 6.49 9.22
C ASN A 136 -9.50 5.74 10.09
N ALA A 137 -9.06 4.94 11.05
CA ALA A 137 -9.96 4.16 11.88
C ALA A 137 -10.95 5.01 12.68
N PHE A 138 -10.50 6.16 13.20
CA PHE A 138 -11.31 6.99 14.09
C PHE A 138 -11.90 8.26 13.46
N PHE A 139 -11.26 8.80 12.41
CA PHE A 139 -11.60 10.11 11.86
C PHE A 139 -11.98 10.10 10.38
N PHE A 140 -12.15 8.94 9.76
CA PHE A 140 -12.39 8.79 8.32
C PHE A 140 -13.58 9.59 7.78
N LYS A 141 -14.64 9.79 8.58
CA LYS A 141 -15.81 10.61 8.22
C LYS A 141 -15.47 12.10 7.97
N HIS A 142 -14.37 12.60 8.54
CA HIS A 142 -13.98 14.00 8.39
C HIS A 142 -13.16 14.23 7.13
N LYS A 143 -13.58 15.19 6.28
CA LYS A 143 -12.86 15.54 5.06
C LYS A 143 -11.40 15.90 5.32
N ALA A 144 -11.13 16.67 6.38
CA ALA A 144 -9.77 17.06 6.76
C ALA A 144 -8.89 15.84 7.06
N ALA A 145 -9.40 14.81 7.76
CA ALA A 145 -8.66 13.60 8.04
C ALA A 145 -8.30 12.83 6.76
N ARG A 146 -9.21 12.75 5.79
CA ARG A 146 -8.94 12.13 4.49
C ARG A 146 -7.87 12.87 3.69
N VAL A 147 -7.85 14.21 3.75
CA VAL A 147 -6.80 15.03 3.12
C VAL A 147 -5.46 14.81 3.80
N VAL A 148 -5.42 14.81 5.14
CA VAL A 148 -4.18 14.52 5.89
C VAL A 148 -3.68 13.11 5.59
N SER A 149 -4.57 12.10 5.53
CA SER A 149 -4.22 10.74 5.12
C SER A 149 -3.58 10.72 3.73
N PHE A 150 -4.15 11.42 2.77
CA PHE A 150 -3.59 11.48 1.42
C PHE A 150 -2.18 12.08 1.40
N ILE A 151 -1.98 13.19 2.12
CA ILE A 151 -0.66 13.81 2.26
C ILE A 151 0.33 12.84 2.91
N LEU A 152 -0.09 12.12 3.95
CA LEU A 152 0.76 11.17 4.66
C LEU A 152 1.17 9.99 3.76
N TYR A 153 0.27 9.45 2.91
CA TYR A 153 0.62 8.44 1.90
C TYR A 153 1.74 8.92 0.97
N VAL A 154 1.62 10.17 0.48
CA VAL A 154 2.62 10.75 -0.43
C VAL A 154 3.96 10.93 0.31
N LEU A 155 3.94 11.48 1.53
CA LEU A 155 5.16 11.68 2.32
C LEU A 155 5.88 10.37 2.60
N MET A 156 5.17 9.33 3.03
CA MET A 156 5.73 8.00 3.25
C MET A 156 6.26 7.40 1.94
N GLY A 157 5.47 7.42 0.87
CA GLY A 157 5.87 6.85 -0.42
C GLY A 157 7.15 7.45 -1.02
N TRP A 158 7.49 8.69 -0.68
CA TRP A 158 8.70 9.39 -1.14
C TRP A 158 9.84 9.45 -0.11
N LEU A 159 9.72 8.74 1.02
CA LEU A 159 10.69 8.79 2.12
C LEU A 159 12.13 8.52 1.65
N ALA A 160 12.35 7.53 0.78
CA ALA A 160 13.68 7.20 0.26
C ALA A 160 14.35 8.36 -0.48
N VAL A 161 13.56 9.24 -1.10
CA VAL A 161 14.07 10.38 -1.88
C VAL A 161 14.49 11.51 -0.96
N TYR A 162 13.58 12.03 -0.13
CA TYR A 162 13.92 13.21 0.67
C TYR A 162 14.78 12.90 1.91
N SER A 163 14.82 11.64 2.37
CA SER A 163 15.75 11.21 3.43
C SER A 163 17.18 11.02 2.94
N GLY A 164 17.40 11.01 1.61
CA GLY A 164 18.68 10.64 1.02
C GLY A 164 18.97 9.13 1.05
N GLY A 165 18.01 8.31 1.46
CA GLY A 165 18.17 6.85 1.53
C GLY A 165 18.52 6.22 0.17
N PHE A 166 18.10 6.84 -0.93
CA PHE A 166 18.42 6.40 -2.29
C PHE A 166 19.92 6.37 -2.59
N LEU A 167 20.74 7.17 -1.90
CA LEU A 167 22.19 7.20 -2.09
C LEU A 167 22.87 5.89 -1.65
N TYR A 168 22.21 5.10 -0.85
CA TYR A 168 22.70 3.84 -0.29
C TYR A 168 22.02 2.61 -0.92
N MET A 169 21.10 2.82 -1.86
CA MET A 169 20.43 1.75 -2.58
C MET A 169 21.25 1.30 -3.80
N ASP A 170 21.10 0.03 -4.18
CA ASP A 170 21.49 -0.41 -5.52
C ASP A 170 20.74 0.40 -6.59
N LYS A 171 21.42 0.73 -7.69
CA LYS A 171 20.87 1.58 -8.75
C LYS A 171 19.61 0.97 -9.41
N MET A 172 19.60 -0.35 -9.64
CA MET A 172 18.42 -1.01 -10.21
C MET A 172 17.25 -1.00 -9.23
N CYS A 173 17.51 -1.34 -7.96
CA CYS A 173 16.51 -1.25 -6.91
C CYS A 173 15.90 0.16 -6.86
N PHE A 174 16.75 1.19 -6.73
CA PHE A 174 16.24 2.58 -6.69
C PHE A 174 15.45 2.96 -7.94
N THR A 175 15.92 2.58 -9.14
CA THR A 175 15.20 2.89 -10.39
C THR A 175 13.77 2.33 -10.38
N PHE A 176 13.60 1.06 -10.01
CA PHE A 176 12.27 0.45 -9.97
C PHE A 176 11.41 0.99 -8.82
N ILE A 177 11.99 1.28 -7.66
CA ILE A 177 11.27 1.94 -6.54
C ILE A 177 10.80 3.33 -6.96
N LEU A 178 11.66 4.12 -7.63
CA LEU A 178 11.30 5.43 -8.15
C LEU A 178 10.20 5.37 -9.20
N LEU A 179 10.33 4.49 -10.20
CA LEU A 179 9.32 4.29 -11.25
C LEU A 179 7.97 3.89 -10.64
N GLY A 180 7.98 2.96 -9.69
CA GLY A 180 6.78 2.56 -8.95
C GLY A 180 6.19 3.74 -8.16
N GLY A 181 7.01 4.53 -7.47
CA GLY A 181 6.59 5.72 -6.73
C GLY A 181 5.95 6.79 -7.62
N VAL A 182 6.53 7.05 -8.81
CA VAL A 182 5.94 7.94 -9.82
C VAL A 182 4.59 7.40 -10.29
N THR A 183 4.51 6.11 -10.59
CA THR A 183 3.27 5.45 -11.04
C THR A 183 2.18 5.52 -9.96
N TYR A 184 2.50 5.26 -8.69
CA TYR A 184 1.58 5.46 -7.56
C TYR A 184 1.12 6.92 -7.44
N THR A 185 2.04 7.87 -7.62
CA THR A 185 1.72 9.29 -7.51
C THR A 185 0.75 9.72 -8.61
N ILE A 186 0.97 9.29 -9.85
CA ILE A 186 0.04 9.55 -10.96
C ILE A 186 -1.34 8.95 -10.63
N GLY A 187 -1.40 7.70 -10.21
CA GLY A 187 -2.64 7.05 -9.80
C GLY A 187 -3.35 7.81 -8.67
N SER A 188 -2.61 8.25 -7.65
CA SER A 188 -3.14 9.00 -6.52
C SER A 188 -3.69 10.38 -6.92
N ILE A 189 -3.05 11.06 -7.88
CA ILE A 189 -3.57 12.31 -8.45
C ILE A 189 -4.88 12.04 -9.19
N LEU A 190 -4.95 11.00 -10.02
CA LEU A 190 -6.17 10.61 -10.72
C LEU A 190 -7.30 10.31 -9.73
N TYR A 191 -7.01 9.60 -8.63
CA TYR A 191 -7.96 9.38 -7.55
C TYR A 191 -8.45 10.70 -6.91
N ALA A 192 -7.53 11.63 -6.60
CA ALA A 192 -7.85 12.90 -5.94
C ALA A 192 -8.73 13.81 -6.80
N ILE A 193 -8.47 13.91 -8.12
CA ILE A 193 -9.29 14.70 -9.06
C ILE A 193 -10.56 13.95 -9.48
N GLY A 194 -10.59 12.62 -9.30
CA GLY A 194 -11.69 11.74 -9.71
C GLY A 194 -12.96 11.82 -8.86
N HIS A 195 -13.04 12.71 -7.87
CA HIS A 195 -14.22 12.88 -7.01
C HIS A 195 -15.55 13.06 -7.78
N LYS A 196 -15.49 13.57 -9.01
CA LYS A 196 -16.65 13.77 -9.90
C LYS A 196 -16.75 12.71 -11.00
N ASN A 197 -15.75 11.89 -11.20
CA ASN A 197 -15.70 10.85 -12.23
C ASN A 197 -15.15 9.55 -11.64
N LEU A 198 -16.06 8.65 -11.26
CA LEU A 198 -15.73 7.40 -10.58
C LEU A 198 -14.87 6.44 -11.42
N THR A 199 -14.86 6.59 -12.76
CA THR A 199 -13.97 5.84 -13.64
C THR A 199 -12.49 6.12 -13.33
N LEU A 200 -12.14 7.32 -12.87
CA LEU A 200 -10.76 7.64 -12.46
C LEU A 200 -10.32 6.84 -11.22
N HIS A 201 -11.25 6.49 -10.33
CA HIS A 201 -10.97 5.57 -9.24
C HIS A 201 -10.65 4.16 -9.76
N SER A 202 -11.39 3.67 -10.74
CA SER A 202 -11.10 2.38 -11.37
C SER A 202 -9.73 2.36 -12.06
N ILE A 203 -9.36 3.45 -12.72
CA ILE A 203 -8.02 3.61 -13.30
C ILE A 203 -6.94 3.62 -12.21
N PHE A 204 -7.18 4.29 -11.08
CA PHE A 204 -6.29 4.27 -9.92
C PHE A 204 -5.96 2.84 -9.45
N HIS A 205 -6.94 1.92 -9.41
CA HIS A 205 -6.71 0.52 -9.06
C HIS A 205 -5.68 -0.16 -9.98
N VAL A 206 -5.75 0.12 -11.28
CA VAL A 206 -4.78 -0.40 -12.26
C VAL A 206 -3.38 0.18 -11.98
N PHE A 207 -3.29 1.48 -11.67
CA PHE A 207 -2.02 2.11 -11.30
C PHE A 207 -1.42 1.51 -10.02
N VAL A 208 -2.25 1.20 -9.02
CA VAL A 208 -1.81 0.50 -7.80
C VAL A 208 -1.19 -0.86 -8.14
N LEU A 209 -1.87 -1.66 -8.96
CA LEU A 209 -1.38 -2.98 -9.37
C LEU A 209 -0.04 -2.87 -10.13
N VAL A 210 0.02 -2.02 -11.14
CA VAL A 210 1.23 -1.81 -11.97
C VAL A 210 2.39 -1.32 -11.10
N SER A 211 2.14 -0.37 -10.20
CA SER A 211 3.16 0.15 -9.27
C SER A 211 3.70 -0.92 -8.33
N THR A 212 2.81 -1.75 -7.77
CA THR A 212 3.24 -2.86 -6.90
C THR A 212 4.11 -3.87 -7.66
N ILE A 213 3.77 -4.19 -8.91
CA ILE A 213 4.60 -5.08 -9.75
C ILE A 213 5.99 -4.46 -9.98
N ILE A 214 6.04 -3.18 -10.36
CA ILE A 214 7.30 -2.46 -10.58
C ILE A 214 8.15 -2.45 -9.31
N GLN A 215 7.56 -2.10 -8.16
CA GLN A 215 8.28 -2.08 -6.88
C GLN A 215 8.70 -3.48 -6.43
N THR A 216 7.91 -4.52 -6.72
CA THR A 216 8.30 -5.91 -6.45
C THR A 216 9.60 -6.27 -7.19
N ILE A 217 9.75 -5.86 -8.46
CA ILE A 217 11.01 -6.04 -9.21
C ILE A 217 12.14 -5.32 -8.48
N GLY A 218 11.93 -4.06 -8.08
CA GLY A 218 12.92 -3.27 -7.36
C GLY A 218 13.36 -3.91 -6.04
N VAL A 219 12.42 -4.43 -5.26
CA VAL A 219 12.73 -5.14 -4.01
C VAL A 219 13.57 -6.38 -4.27
N PHE A 220 13.26 -7.17 -5.29
CA PHE A 220 14.05 -8.38 -5.61
C PHE A 220 15.39 -8.10 -6.28
N CYS A 221 15.65 -6.90 -6.78
CA CYS A 221 17.00 -6.48 -7.20
C CYS A 221 17.99 -6.36 -6.01
N LEU A 222 17.51 -6.43 -4.77
CA LEU A 222 18.35 -6.40 -3.56
C LEU A 222 18.92 -7.78 -3.20
N PHE A 223 18.40 -8.84 -3.78
CA PHE A 223 18.65 -10.26 -3.44
C PHE A 223 19.01 -11.08 -4.69
#